data_b69bea0ce336dafb6040f8602097c18c
#
_entry.id   b69bea0ce336dafb6040f8602097c18c
#
_cell.length_a   1.000
_cell.length_b   1.000
_cell.length_c   1.000
_cell.angle_alpha   90.00
_cell.angle_beta   90.00
_cell.angle_gamma   90.00
#
_symmetry.space_group_name_H-M   'P 1'
#
loop_
_entity.id
_entity.type
_entity.pdbx_description
1 polymer ?
#
loop_
_entity_poly.entity_id
_entity_poly.type
_entity_poly.pdbx_seq_one_letter_code
_entity_poly.pdbx_strand_id
1 'polypeptide(L)'
;MQNLGQTRSSYQRDHMLLTPDTFVRAPLPGMVKCTAIVHAAPQVGARFSEYTAEFEEGGRLGVCPIQRFLYVLDGELNVDGRTVVPGGLAYSPAPVTATKASRAIVIEKEYIAAPLSVAKPAPFFGHECNVEPRLLGDDPDLQVRVLVPENPSFDFAVNTMTFAPGASLPMVEIHVMEHGLVMLEGGGIYRLGERWYPVTKGDFIWMAPYCPQWFGALGKQPAKYLIYKDWNR
;
A
#
# COMPACT_ATOMS: atom_id res chain seq x y z
N MET A 1 17.25 16.43 -16.62
CA MET A 1 17.96 15.12 -16.62
C MET A 1 18.03 14.68 -15.18
N GLN A 2 17.34 13.58 -14.84
CA GLN A 2 17.38 13.05 -13.46
C GLN A 2 18.78 12.46 -13.22
N ASN A 3 19.39 12.84 -12.10
CA ASN A 3 20.70 12.31 -11.73
C ASN A 3 20.50 10.98 -10.96
N LEU A 4 20.28 9.90 -11.70
CA LEU A 4 20.01 8.56 -11.14
C LEU A 4 21.15 8.03 -10.27
N GLY A 5 22.36 8.57 -10.39
CA GLY A 5 23.49 8.22 -9.52
C GLY A 5 23.37 8.74 -8.07
N GLN A 6 22.39 9.61 -7.80
CA GLN A 6 22.13 10.16 -6.46
C GLN A 6 20.78 9.70 -5.87
N THR A 7 20.07 8.79 -6.53
CA THR A 7 18.80 8.29 -6.01
C THR A 7 18.98 7.48 -4.73
N ARG A 8 17.97 7.53 -3.86
CA ARG A 8 17.86 6.62 -2.71
C ARG A 8 17.25 5.26 -3.09
N SER A 9 16.68 5.14 -4.30
CA SER A 9 16.10 3.88 -4.77
C SER A 9 17.14 2.78 -4.77
N SER A 10 16.76 1.60 -4.30
CA SER A 10 17.63 0.44 -4.18
C SER A 10 16.83 -0.83 -4.41
N TYR A 11 17.38 -1.74 -5.20
CA TYR A 11 16.81 -3.05 -5.42
C TYR A 11 17.77 -4.13 -4.92
N GLN A 12 17.28 -4.98 -4.04
CA GLN A 12 17.99 -6.10 -3.45
C GLN A 12 17.18 -7.38 -3.68
N ARG A 13 17.77 -8.53 -3.37
CA ARG A 13 17.11 -9.82 -3.55
C ARG A 13 15.85 -9.97 -2.69
N ASP A 14 15.86 -9.44 -1.48
CA ASP A 14 14.84 -9.61 -0.44
C ASP A 14 14.05 -8.35 -0.12
N HIS A 15 14.41 -7.21 -0.74
CA HIS A 15 13.68 -5.96 -0.56
C HIS A 15 13.96 -4.95 -1.67
N MET A 16 13.09 -3.95 -1.76
CA MET A 16 13.24 -2.84 -2.69
C MET A 16 12.76 -1.55 -2.02
N LEU A 17 13.50 -0.48 -2.20
CA LEU A 17 13.06 0.90 -1.96
C LEU A 17 12.93 1.59 -3.31
N LEU A 18 11.76 2.15 -3.62
CA LEU A 18 11.53 3.04 -4.76
C LEU A 18 11.17 4.43 -4.27
N THR A 19 11.84 5.42 -4.80
CA THR A 19 11.65 6.82 -4.46
C THR A 19 11.08 7.62 -5.63
N PRO A 20 10.35 8.73 -5.40
CA PRO A 20 9.60 9.45 -6.45
C PRO A 20 10.45 9.91 -7.64
N ASP A 21 11.76 10.12 -7.44
CA ASP A 21 12.71 10.51 -8.50
C ASP A 21 12.98 9.39 -9.52
N THR A 22 12.64 8.13 -9.19
CA THR A 22 12.78 6.98 -10.10
C THR A 22 11.45 6.47 -10.64
N PHE A 23 10.34 7.12 -10.31
CA PHE A 23 9.01 6.67 -10.75
C PHE A 23 8.81 6.84 -12.25
N VAL A 24 8.36 5.78 -12.89
CA VAL A 24 7.96 5.77 -14.29
C VAL A 24 6.43 5.75 -14.37
N ARG A 25 5.87 6.65 -15.16
CA ARG A 25 4.43 6.76 -15.42
C ARG A 25 4.10 6.17 -16.77
N ALA A 26 3.22 5.18 -16.78
CA ALA A 26 2.73 4.57 -18.01
C ALA A 26 1.29 4.07 -17.82
N PRO A 27 0.45 4.08 -18.86
CA PRO A 27 -0.85 3.45 -18.76
C PRO A 27 -0.72 1.93 -18.69
N LEU A 28 -1.49 1.29 -17.82
CA LEU A 28 -1.67 -0.17 -17.81
C LEU A 28 -2.86 -0.56 -18.71
N PRO A 29 -2.97 -1.82 -19.13
CA PRO A 29 -4.13 -2.30 -19.89
C PRO A 29 -5.45 -1.96 -19.19
N GLY A 30 -6.40 -1.44 -19.97
CA GLY A 30 -7.72 -1.01 -19.45
C GLY A 30 -7.75 0.38 -18.81
N MET A 31 -6.64 1.11 -18.77
CA MET A 31 -6.60 2.51 -18.35
C MET A 31 -6.98 3.45 -19.48
N VAL A 32 -7.80 4.46 -19.18
CA VAL A 32 -8.18 5.56 -20.08
C VAL A 32 -8.04 6.86 -19.31
N LYS A 33 -7.33 7.86 -19.83
CA LYS A 33 -7.01 9.11 -19.12
C LYS A 33 -6.51 8.83 -17.68
N CYS A 34 -5.68 7.82 -17.57
CA CYS A 34 -5.12 7.36 -16.30
C CYS A 34 -3.75 6.76 -16.55
N THR A 35 -2.79 7.04 -15.70
CA THR A 35 -1.47 6.42 -15.71
C THR A 35 -1.19 5.73 -14.38
N ALA A 36 -0.32 4.75 -14.39
CA ALA A 36 0.17 4.07 -13.21
C ALA A 36 1.64 4.37 -12.96
N ILE A 37 1.99 4.47 -11.70
CA ILE A 37 3.34 4.29 -11.19
C ILE A 37 3.37 2.90 -10.56
N VAL A 38 3.92 1.91 -11.27
CA VAL A 38 3.99 0.54 -10.76
C VAL A 38 5.10 0.46 -9.70
N HIS A 39 4.73 0.08 -8.50
CA HIS A 39 5.62 -0.05 -7.35
C HIS A 39 6.12 -1.48 -7.19
N ALA A 40 5.21 -2.46 -7.20
CA ALA A 40 5.53 -3.88 -7.16
C ALA A 40 4.65 -4.66 -8.15
N ALA A 41 5.17 -5.75 -8.66
CA ALA A 41 4.48 -6.65 -9.57
C ALA A 41 5.15 -8.04 -9.55
N PRO A 42 4.50 -9.09 -10.06
CA PRO A 42 5.09 -10.44 -10.10
C PRO A 42 6.47 -10.52 -10.76
N GLN A 43 6.77 -9.62 -11.69
CA GLN A 43 8.06 -9.56 -12.39
C GLN A 43 9.25 -9.24 -11.49
N VAL A 44 9.01 -8.60 -10.34
CA VAL A 44 10.06 -8.36 -9.33
C VAL A 44 10.06 -9.39 -8.21
N GLY A 45 9.19 -10.43 -8.30
CA GLY A 45 9.09 -11.51 -7.32
C GLY A 45 7.96 -11.35 -6.29
N ALA A 46 7.18 -10.26 -6.37
CA ALA A 46 6.01 -10.06 -5.52
C ALA A 46 4.84 -10.98 -5.94
N ARG A 47 4.00 -11.36 -4.99
CA ARG A 47 2.77 -12.16 -5.27
C ARG A 47 1.53 -11.30 -5.49
N PHE A 48 1.73 -10.00 -5.63
CA PHE A 48 0.69 -8.99 -5.84
C PHE A 48 1.23 -7.91 -6.79
N SER A 49 0.32 -7.06 -7.28
CA SER A 49 0.69 -5.81 -7.93
C SER A 49 0.25 -4.66 -7.05
N GLU A 50 1.13 -3.68 -6.86
CA GLU A 50 0.83 -2.43 -6.18
C GLU A 50 1.29 -1.26 -7.04
N TYR A 51 0.41 -0.29 -7.24
CA TYR A 51 0.70 0.88 -8.03
C TYR A 51 -0.07 2.11 -7.54
N THR A 52 0.46 3.29 -7.79
CA THR A 52 -0.32 4.53 -7.68
C THR A 52 -0.97 4.80 -9.04
N ALA A 53 -2.30 4.83 -9.07
CA ALA A 53 -3.07 5.28 -10.22
C ALA A 53 -3.24 6.81 -10.15
N GLU A 54 -2.85 7.51 -11.22
CA GLU A 54 -3.01 8.95 -11.40
C GLU A 54 -4.05 9.18 -12.49
N PHE A 55 -5.21 9.71 -12.12
CA PHE A 55 -6.36 9.93 -12.99
C PHE A 55 -6.46 11.40 -13.41
N GLU A 56 -6.71 11.66 -14.67
CA GLU A 56 -7.30 12.91 -15.14
C GLU A 56 -8.82 12.90 -14.84
N GLU A 57 -9.49 14.04 -15.00
CA GLU A 57 -10.94 14.10 -14.95
C GLU A 57 -11.57 13.21 -16.04
N GLY A 58 -12.51 12.35 -15.63
CA GLY A 58 -13.10 11.32 -16.48
C GLY A 58 -12.19 10.12 -16.74
N GLY A 59 -11.04 10.07 -16.06
CA GLY A 59 -10.11 8.93 -16.11
C GLY A 59 -10.72 7.66 -15.54
N ARG A 60 -10.28 6.49 -16.05
CA ARG A 60 -10.90 5.19 -15.68
C ARG A 60 -9.88 4.07 -15.57
N LEU A 61 -10.16 3.16 -14.61
CA LEU A 61 -9.67 1.78 -14.60
C LEU A 61 -10.80 0.85 -15.03
N GLY A 62 -10.48 -0.14 -15.83
CA GLY A 62 -11.43 -1.21 -16.22
C GLY A 62 -11.82 -2.12 -15.06
N VAL A 63 -12.68 -3.11 -15.34
CA VAL A 63 -13.00 -4.21 -14.42
C VAL A 63 -11.72 -4.96 -14.08
N CYS A 64 -11.53 -5.30 -12.80
CA CYS A 64 -10.44 -6.15 -12.35
C CYS A 64 -10.89 -7.62 -12.36
N PRO A 65 -10.22 -8.52 -13.11
CA PRO A 65 -10.60 -9.94 -13.14
C PRO A 65 -10.23 -10.68 -11.85
N ILE A 66 -9.37 -10.08 -11.03
CA ILE A 66 -8.89 -10.60 -9.75
C ILE A 66 -9.38 -9.76 -8.58
N GLN A 67 -8.77 -9.84 -7.42
CA GLN A 67 -9.08 -8.94 -6.31
C GLN A 67 -8.47 -7.56 -6.55
N ARG A 68 -9.20 -6.51 -6.17
CA ARG A 68 -8.69 -5.14 -6.14
C ARG A 68 -9.07 -4.47 -4.83
N PHE A 69 -8.09 -3.92 -4.15
CA PHE A 69 -8.25 -2.95 -3.08
C PHE A 69 -7.72 -1.60 -3.56
N LEU A 70 -8.43 -0.53 -3.23
CA LEU A 70 -7.94 0.82 -3.50
C LEU A 70 -8.06 1.71 -2.25
N TYR A 71 -7.12 2.65 -2.11
CA TYR A 71 -7.09 3.68 -1.09
C TYR A 71 -6.86 5.04 -1.75
N VAL A 72 -7.79 5.99 -1.58
CA VAL A 72 -7.74 7.29 -2.24
C VAL A 72 -6.79 8.22 -1.49
N LEU A 73 -5.80 8.76 -2.22
CA LEU A 73 -4.82 9.73 -1.71
C LEU A 73 -5.33 11.17 -1.85
N ASP A 74 -5.88 11.49 -3.00
CA ASP A 74 -6.49 12.79 -3.29
C ASP A 74 -7.53 12.68 -4.41
N GLY A 75 -8.33 13.75 -4.57
CA GLY A 75 -9.37 13.80 -5.58
C GLY A 75 -10.68 13.14 -5.17
N GLU A 76 -11.35 12.50 -6.12
CA GLU A 76 -12.64 11.84 -5.93
C GLU A 76 -12.86 10.77 -7.00
N LEU A 77 -13.14 9.55 -6.57
CA LEU A 77 -13.38 8.40 -7.42
C LEU A 77 -14.79 7.87 -7.24
N ASN A 78 -15.38 7.38 -8.31
CA ASN A 78 -16.60 6.57 -8.27
C ASN A 78 -16.25 5.11 -8.50
N VAL A 79 -16.70 4.24 -7.61
CA VAL A 79 -16.52 2.80 -7.68
C VAL A 79 -17.86 2.14 -7.42
N ASP A 80 -18.40 1.43 -8.39
CA ASP A 80 -19.70 0.76 -8.29
C ASP A 80 -20.84 1.70 -7.80
N GLY A 81 -20.89 2.92 -8.37
CA GLY A 81 -21.88 3.95 -8.03
C GLY A 81 -21.65 4.66 -6.69
N ARG A 82 -20.59 4.35 -5.97
CA ARG A 82 -20.24 4.97 -4.69
C ARG A 82 -19.07 5.94 -4.84
N THR A 83 -19.21 7.11 -4.25
CA THR A 83 -18.14 8.12 -4.18
C THR A 83 -17.14 7.76 -3.11
N VAL A 84 -15.85 7.73 -3.46
CA VAL A 84 -14.73 7.49 -2.57
C VAL A 84 -13.80 8.70 -2.60
N VAL A 85 -13.56 9.29 -1.44
CA VAL A 85 -12.79 10.53 -1.24
C VAL A 85 -11.46 10.24 -0.52
N PRO A 86 -10.54 11.21 -0.34
CA PRO A 86 -9.26 10.97 0.34
C PRO A 86 -9.41 10.30 1.71
N GLY A 87 -8.64 9.25 1.96
CA GLY A 87 -8.77 8.36 3.11
C GLY A 87 -9.86 7.30 2.97
N GLY A 88 -10.69 7.39 1.92
CA GLY A 88 -11.67 6.37 1.57
C GLY A 88 -11.01 5.16 0.91
N LEU A 89 -11.65 4.02 1.07
CA LEU A 89 -11.18 2.74 0.55
C LEU A 89 -12.32 1.93 -0.09
N ALA A 90 -11.97 1.09 -1.04
CA ALA A 90 -12.87 0.14 -1.67
C ALA A 90 -12.15 -1.19 -1.92
N TYR A 91 -12.80 -2.28 -1.55
CA TYR A 91 -12.46 -3.62 -2.03
C TYR A 91 -13.53 -4.00 -3.04
N SER A 92 -13.21 -3.89 -4.32
CA SER A 92 -14.17 -4.13 -5.40
C SER A 92 -13.48 -4.40 -6.72
N PRO A 93 -13.93 -5.41 -7.51
CA PRO A 93 -13.46 -5.63 -8.86
C PRO A 93 -14.08 -4.66 -9.90
N ALA A 94 -15.04 -3.83 -9.48
CA ALA A 94 -15.78 -2.93 -10.36
C ALA A 94 -14.87 -1.89 -11.04
N PRO A 95 -15.30 -1.32 -12.18
CA PRO A 95 -14.59 -0.19 -12.80
C PRO A 95 -14.49 0.99 -11.84
N VAL A 96 -13.41 1.75 -11.98
CA VAL A 96 -13.19 2.98 -11.24
C VAL A 96 -13.23 4.16 -12.21
N THR A 97 -13.93 5.22 -11.87
CA THR A 97 -13.98 6.45 -12.67
C THR A 97 -13.64 7.66 -11.79
N ALA A 98 -12.80 8.54 -12.27
CA ALA A 98 -12.48 9.78 -11.58
C ALA A 98 -13.44 10.89 -11.98
N THR A 99 -14.06 11.59 -11.02
CA THR A 99 -14.92 12.74 -11.25
C THR A 99 -14.14 14.05 -11.40
N LYS A 100 -12.89 14.04 -10.92
CA LYS A 100 -11.87 15.10 -11.07
C LYS A 100 -10.49 14.45 -11.04
N ALA A 101 -9.43 15.23 -11.28
CA ALA A 101 -8.06 14.73 -11.13
C ALA A 101 -7.88 14.08 -9.76
N SER A 102 -7.40 12.84 -9.73
CA SER A 102 -7.38 12.00 -8.52
C SER A 102 -6.18 11.07 -8.49
N ARG A 103 -5.77 10.65 -7.30
CA ARG A 103 -4.77 9.61 -7.12
C ARG A 103 -5.22 8.58 -6.09
N ALA A 104 -4.90 7.32 -6.35
CA ALA A 104 -5.17 6.23 -5.43
C ALA A 104 -4.03 5.20 -5.45
N ILE A 105 -3.75 4.59 -4.29
CA ILE A 105 -2.97 3.36 -4.22
C ILE A 105 -3.93 2.24 -4.59
N VAL A 106 -3.49 1.37 -5.49
CA VAL A 106 -4.25 0.20 -5.96
C VAL A 106 -3.42 -1.04 -5.71
N ILE A 107 -4.03 -2.03 -5.08
CA ILE A 107 -3.44 -3.35 -4.82
C ILE A 107 -4.30 -4.39 -5.52
N GLU A 108 -3.67 -5.20 -6.37
CA GLU A 108 -4.33 -6.28 -7.11
C GLU A 108 -3.61 -7.61 -6.86
N LYS A 109 -4.40 -8.65 -6.59
CA LYS A 109 -3.88 -9.98 -6.25
C LYS A 109 -4.85 -11.08 -6.66
N GLU A 110 -4.32 -12.18 -7.17
CA GLU A 110 -5.08 -13.42 -7.33
C GLU A 110 -5.62 -13.90 -5.97
N TYR A 111 -6.88 -14.30 -5.94
CA TYR A 111 -7.49 -14.83 -4.72
C TYR A 111 -7.01 -16.25 -4.44
N ILE A 112 -6.48 -16.45 -3.25
CA ILE A 112 -6.11 -17.78 -2.76
C ILE A 112 -7.15 -18.21 -1.72
N ALA A 113 -7.96 -19.20 -2.05
CA ALA A 113 -9.00 -19.71 -1.15
C ALA A 113 -8.40 -20.36 0.10
N ALA A 114 -9.01 -20.11 1.25
CA ALA A 114 -8.67 -20.82 2.47
C ALA A 114 -9.01 -22.31 2.36
N PRO A 115 -8.25 -23.23 3.01
CA PRO A 115 -8.47 -24.68 2.93
C PRO A 115 -9.88 -25.14 3.39
N LEU A 116 -10.58 -24.34 4.17
CA LEU A 116 -11.88 -24.67 4.79
C LEU A 116 -13.09 -24.16 4.03
N SER A 117 -13.03 -24.01 2.71
CA SER A 117 -14.17 -23.61 1.86
C SER A 117 -14.86 -22.31 2.31
N VAL A 118 -14.10 -21.33 2.74
CA VAL A 118 -14.65 -20.02 3.06
C VAL A 118 -15.00 -19.29 1.77
N ALA A 119 -16.17 -18.68 1.70
CA ALA A 119 -16.62 -17.95 0.54
C ALA A 119 -15.69 -16.74 0.25
N LYS A 120 -15.46 -16.46 -1.04
CA LYS A 120 -14.75 -15.26 -1.48
C LYS A 120 -15.43 -14.01 -0.88
N PRO A 121 -14.67 -13.03 -0.38
CA PRO A 121 -15.27 -11.85 0.25
C PRO A 121 -16.12 -11.05 -0.75
N ALA A 122 -17.24 -10.51 -0.25
CA ALA A 122 -18.04 -9.56 -0.99
C ALA A 122 -17.34 -8.18 -1.07
N PRO A 123 -17.64 -7.37 -2.10
CA PRO A 123 -17.16 -6.00 -2.16
C PRO A 123 -17.57 -5.21 -0.92
N PHE A 124 -16.66 -4.37 -0.42
CA PHE A 124 -16.93 -3.47 0.70
C PHE A 124 -16.28 -2.09 0.47
N PHE A 125 -16.77 -1.11 1.20
CA PHE A 125 -16.32 0.28 1.16
C PHE A 125 -16.16 0.78 2.58
N GLY A 126 -15.23 1.70 2.77
CA GLY A 126 -14.98 2.29 4.09
C GLY A 126 -14.22 3.61 3.98
N HIS A 127 -13.91 4.14 5.14
CA HIS A 127 -13.05 5.30 5.26
C HIS A 127 -12.16 5.12 6.48
N GLU A 128 -10.88 5.41 6.34
CA GLU A 128 -9.88 5.21 7.39
C GLU A 128 -10.25 5.90 8.72
N CYS A 129 -10.84 7.10 8.66
CA CYS A 129 -11.22 7.82 9.87
C CYS A 129 -12.32 7.12 10.69
N ASN A 130 -13.07 6.20 10.10
CA ASN A 130 -14.10 5.39 10.78
C ASN A 130 -13.55 4.08 11.34
N VAL A 131 -12.25 3.80 11.15
CA VAL A 131 -11.60 2.61 11.69
C VAL A 131 -10.91 2.98 13.00
N GLU A 132 -11.35 2.39 14.10
CA GLU A 132 -10.73 2.62 15.41
C GLU A 132 -9.26 2.16 15.39
N PRO A 133 -8.33 3.01 15.86
CA PRO A 133 -6.94 2.61 15.98
C PRO A 133 -6.75 1.59 17.10
N ARG A 134 -5.86 0.65 16.87
CA ARG A 134 -5.37 -0.28 17.90
C ARG A 134 -3.93 0.04 18.19
N LEU A 135 -3.50 -0.13 19.43
CA LEU A 135 -2.08 -0.02 19.80
C LEU A 135 -1.32 -1.26 19.32
N LEU A 136 -0.13 -1.09 18.84
CA LEU A 136 0.76 -2.21 18.54
C LEU A 136 1.60 -2.50 19.78
N GLY A 137 1.43 -3.70 20.37
CA GLY A 137 2.17 -4.09 21.57
C GLY A 137 1.94 -3.20 22.79
N ASP A 138 0.72 -2.62 22.90
CA ASP A 138 0.34 -1.67 23.95
C ASP A 138 1.14 -0.35 23.95
N ASP A 139 1.86 -0.04 22.87
CA ASP A 139 2.61 1.21 22.71
C ASP A 139 1.65 2.34 22.27
N PRO A 140 1.42 3.38 23.10
CA PRO A 140 0.53 4.50 22.77
C PRO A 140 1.04 5.34 21.60
N ASP A 141 2.33 5.31 21.31
CA ASP A 141 2.96 6.07 20.24
C ASP A 141 2.91 5.34 18.88
N LEU A 142 2.31 4.13 18.84
CA LEU A 142 2.23 3.31 17.65
C LEU A 142 0.80 2.80 17.43
N GLN A 143 0.11 3.36 16.44
CA GLN A 143 -1.28 3.06 16.15
C GLN A 143 -1.44 2.33 14.82
N VAL A 144 -2.30 1.30 14.80
CA VAL A 144 -2.64 0.51 13.61
C VAL A 144 -4.14 0.62 13.34
N ARG A 145 -4.52 0.97 12.10
CA ARG A 145 -5.89 0.84 11.62
C ARG A 145 -5.98 -0.28 10.61
N VAL A 146 -6.85 -1.24 10.88
CA VAL A 146 -7.06 -2.42 10.04
C VAL A 146 -8.12 -2.07 8.99
N LEU A 147 -7.71 -1.90 7.73
CA LEU A 147 -8.58 -1.42 6.65
C LEU A 147 -9.32 -2.56 5.93
N VAL A 148 -8.79 -3.77 5.95
CA VAL A 148 -9.42 -4.99 5.42
C VAL A 148 -9.86 -5.85 6.60
N PRO A 149 -11.12 -6.32 6.65
CA PRO A 149 -11.61 -7.11 7.79
C PRO A 149 -10.75 -8.34 8.10
N GLU A 150 -10.43 -8.53 9.39
CA GLU A 150 -9.67 -9.69 9.86
C GLU A 150 -10.56 -10.93 9.96
N ASN A 151 -10.89 -11.52 8.83
CA ASN A 151 -11.62 -12.79 8.81
C ASN A 151 -11.03 -13.73 7.74
N PRO A 152 -11.26 -15.05 7.85
CA PRO A 152 -10.64 -16.06 6.98
C PRO A 152 -11.01 -15.96 5.50
N SER A 153 -12.01 -15.16 5.10
CA SER A 153 -12.36 -14.98 3.68
C SER A 153 -11.37 -14.10 2.93
N PHE A 154 -10.65 -13.20 3.64
CA PHE A 154 -9.61 -12.38 3.03
C PHE A 154 -8.26 -13.10 3.07
N ASP A 155 -7.54 -13.08 1.97
CA ASP A 155 -6.21 -13.68 1.83
C ASP A 155 -5.07 -12.67 1.80
N PHE A 156 -5.38 -11.42 2.12
CA PHE A 156 -4.42 -10.36 2.40
C PHE A 156 -5.00 -9.35 3.41
N ALA A 157 -4.15 -8.59 4.04
CA ALA A 157 -4.51 -7.47 4.90
C ALA A 157 -3.96 -6.17 4.35
N VAL A 158 -4.64 -5.06 4.63
CA VAL A 158 -4.14 -3.70 4.42
C VAL A 158 -4.39 -2.91 5.68
N ASN A 159 -3.33 -2.29 6.19
CA ASN A 159 -3.38 -1.47 7.39
C ASN A 159 -2.77 -0.10 7.11
N THR A 160 -3.17 0.92 7.88
CA THR A 160 -2.32 2.08 8.10
C THR A 160 -1.64 1.96 9.45
N MET A 161 -0.38 2.36 9.52
CA MET A 161 0.39 2.43 10.76
C MET A 161 0.88 3.87 10.95
N THR A 162 0.62 4.42 12.13
CA THR A 162 0.99 5.78 12.50
C THR A 162 1.93 5.74 13.70
N PHE A 163 3.07 6.39 13.58
CA PHE A 163 4.11 6.50 14.58
C PHE A 163 4.20 7.94 15.06
N ALA A 164 4.15 8.16 16.36
CA ALA A 164 4.46 9.45 16.95
C ALA A 164 5.93 9.85 16.62
N PRO A 165 6.30 11.14 16.71
CA PRO A 165 7.69 11.57 16.53
C PRO A 165 8.65 10.83 17.48
N GLY A 166 9.62 10.11 16.93
CA GLY A 166 10.59 9.32 17.69
C GLY A 166 10.16 7.89 18.04
N ALA A 167 8.90 7.52 17.77
CA ALA A 167 8.42 6.16 17.97
C ALA A 167 9.05 5.18 16.96
N SER A 168 9.19 3.93 17.37
CA SER A 168 9.77 2.89 16.52
C SER A 168 9.14 1.53 16.79
N LEU A 169 9.29 0.61 15.86
CA LEU A 169 8.99 -0.80 16.14
C LEU A 169 9.85 -1.27 17.33
N PRO A 170 9.30 -2.09 18.24
CA PRO A 170 10.01 -2.51 19.46
C PRO A 170 11.19 -3.44 19.19
N MET A 171 11.20 -4.10 18.04
CA MET A 171 12.23 -5.04 17.63
C MET A 171 12.33 -5.13 16.11
N VAL A 172 13.40 -5.75 15.63
CA VAL A 172 13.49 -6.18 14.23
C VAL A 172 12.52 -7.33 14.02
N GLU A 173 11.56 -7.13 13.15
CA GLU A 173 10.54 -8.12 12.81
C GLU A 173 10.99 -8.99 11.64
N ILE A 174 10.63 -10.26 11.66
CA ILE A 174 10.84 -11.20 10.55
C ILE A 174 9.52 -11.93 10.32
N HIS A 175 8.92 -11.74 9.17
CA HIS A 175 7.62 -12.34 8.83
C HIS A 175 7.75 -13.32 7.68
N VAL A 176 6.93 -14.36 7.70
CA VAL A 176 6.73 -15.25 6.55
C VAL A 176 5.97 -14.55 5.41
N MET A 177 5.24 -13.50 5.73
CA MET A 177 4.48 -12.68 4.79
C MET A 177 5.40 -11.71 4.03
N GLU A 178 5.10 -11.48 2.76
CA GLU A 178 5.64 -10.34 2.04
C GLU A 178 4.84 -9.06 2.32
N HIS A 179 5.44 -7.91 2.09
CA HIS A 179 4.81 -6.61 2.28
C HIS A 179 5.03 -5.67 1.10
N GLY A 180 4.03 -4.84 0.83
CA GLY A 180 4.15 -3.62 0.04
C GLY A 180 3.74 -2.43 0.90
N LEU A 181 4.54 -1.37 0.93
CA LEU A 181 4.36 -0.24 1.83
C LEU A 181 4.56 1.08 1.11
N VAL A 182 3.58 1.98 1.21
CA VAL A 182 3.70 3.38 0.75
C VAL A 182 3.76 4.32 1.94
N MET A 183 4.80 5.14 2.02
CA MET A 183 4.89 6.22 3.01
C MET A 183 3.87 7.32 2.68
N LEU A 184 2.86 7.51 3.54
CA LEU A 184 1.79 8.51 3.35
C LEU A 184 2.15 9.87 3.94
N GLU A 185 2.82 9.87 5.11
CA GLU A 185 3.17 11.09 5.84
C GLU A 185 4.51 10.91 6.57
N GLY A 186 5.20 12.04 6.82
CA GLY A 186 6.43 12.05 7.58
C GLY A 186 7.55 11.25 6.93
N GLY A 187 8.34 10.59 7.76
CA GLY A 187 9.47 9.77 7.35
C GLY A 187 10.28 9.26 8.54
N GLY A 188 11.37 8.59 8.24
CA GLY A 188 12.20 7.99 9.28
C GLY A 188 13.38 7.22 8.71
N ILE A 189 13.83 6.25 9.48
CA ILE A 189 14.83 5.27 9.06
C ILE A 189 14.17 3.90 8.99
N TYR A 190 14.30 3.23 7.88
CA TYR A 190 13.85 1.86 7.68
C TYR A 190 15.06 0.92 7.59
N ARG A 191 15.11 -0.11 8.42
CA ARG A 191 16.04 -1.23 8.26
C ARG A 191 15.37 -2.30 7.39
N LEU A 192 16.07 -2.75 6.34
CA LEU A 192 15.64 -3.81 5.45
C LEU A 192 16.83 -4.77 5.26
N GLY A 193 16.70 -6.01 5.72
CA GLY A 193 17.83 -6.90 5.82
C GLY A 193 18.92 -6.31 6.72
N GLU A 194 20.14 -6.19 6.19
CA GLU A 194 21.28 -5.58 6.88
C GLU A 194 21.50 -4.09 6.53
N ARG A 195 20.58 -3.48 5.77
CA ARG A 195 20.75 -2.11 5.27
C ARG A 195 19.79 -1.14 5.94
N TRP A 196 20.19 0.13 5.99
CA TRP A 196 19.43 1.22 6.59
C TRP A 196 19.13 2.27 5.53
N TYR A 197 17.88 2.65 5.43
CA TYR A 197 17.39 3.57 4.40
C TYR A 197 16.67 4.75 5.06
N PRO A 198 17.08 6.01 4.80
CA PRO A 198 16.22 7.13 5.08
C PRO A 198 15.01 7.07 4.14
N VAL A 199 13.81 7.18 4.72
CA VAL A 199 12.55 7.12 3.97
C VAL A 199 11.67 8.31 4.30
N THR A 200 10.84 8.72 3.34
CA THR A 200 9.94 9.87 3.49
C THR A 200 8.66 9.67 2.70
N LYS A 201 7.68 10.53 2.95
CA LYS A 201 6.41 10.56 2.20
C LYS A 201 6.61 10.37 0.70
N GLY A 202 5.84 9.45 0.11
CA GLY A 202 5.87 9.09 -1.30
C GLY A 202 6.82 7.93 -1.64
N ASP A 203 7.71 7.53 -0.74
CA ASP A 203 8.57 6.36 -0.95
C ASP A 203 7.72 5.09 -0.87
N PHE A 204 8.10 4.09 -1.67
CA PHE A 204 7.53 2.74 -1.65
C PHE A 204 8.60 1.74 -1.22
N ILE A 205 8.19 0.76 -0.41
CA ILE A 205 9.03 -0.36 0.01
C ILE A 205 8.32 -1.68 -0.30
N TRP A 206 9.02 -2.60 -0.94
CA TRP A 206 8.65 -4.01 -1.00
C TRP A 206 9.59 -4.83 -0.13
N MET A 207 9.03 -5.77 0.63
CA MET A 207 9.77 -6.72 1.47
C MET A 207 9.34 -8.13 1.12
N ALA A 208 10.28 -8.96 0.70
CA ALA A 208 10.04 -10.39 0.46
C ALA A 208 9.78 -11.13 1.80
N PRO A 209 9.19 -12.33 1.75
CA PRO A 209 9.10 -13.20 2.91
C PRO A 209 10.44 -13.33 3.65
N TYR A 210 10.39 -13.28 4.97
CA TYR A 210 11.56 -13.38 5.88
C TYR A 210 12.58 -12.23 5.79
N CYS A 211 12.31 -11.14 5.07
CA CYS A 211 13.16 -9.96 5.12
C CYS A 211 13.12 -9.36 6.53
N PRO A 212 14.24 -9.27 7.24
CA PRO A 212 14.31 -8.55 8.52
C PRO A 212 13.98 -7.08 8.32
N GLN A 213 13.06 -6.54 9.12
CA GLN A 213 12.57 -5.18 8.99
C GLN A 213 12.42 -4.47 10.33
N TRP A 214 12.67 -3.17 10.32
CA TRP A 214 12.43 -2.30 11.45
C TRP A 214 12.25 -0.87 10.95
N PHE A 215 11.37 -0.11 11.61
CA PHE A 215 11.14 1.30 11.30
C PHE A 215 11.20 2.15 12.56
N GLY A 216 11.85 3.33 12.44
CA GLY A 216 11.82 4.38 13.45
C GLY A 216 11.46 5.71 12.80
N ALA A 217 10.44 6.38 13.34
CA ALA A 217 9.99 7.69 12.87
C ALA A 217 10.99 8.78 13.29
N LEU A 218 11.37 9.63 12.36
CA LEU A 218 12.26 10.76 12.59
C LEU A 218 11.56 12.08 12.23
N GLY A 219 11.94 13.12 12.94
CA GLY A 219 11.40 14.46 12.72
C GLY A 219 10.41 14.86 13.82
N LYS A 220 9.70 15.98 13.57
CA LYS A 220 8.78 16.60 14.55
C LYS A 220 7.31 16.32 14.26
N GLN A 221 7.03 15.62 13.16
CA GLN A 221 5.69 15.23 12.75
C GLN A 221 5.57 13.71 12.79
N PRO A 222 4.38 13.18 13.00
CA PRO A 222 4.13 11.74 12.89
C PRO A 222 4.54 11.19 11.53
N ALA A 223 4.96 9.94 11.50
CA ALA A 223 5.13 9.17 10.28
C ALA A 223 3.98 8.19 10.11
N LYS A 224 3.48 8.06 8.88
CA LYS A 224 2.38 7.17 8.55
C LYS A 224 2.64 6.45 7.24
N TYR A 225 2.31 5.17 7.20
CA TYR A 225 2.34 4.40 5.96
C TYR A 225 1.09 3.52 5.80
N LEU A 226 0.74 3.23 4.54
CA LEU A 226 -0.17 2.15 4.16
C LEU A 226 0.67 0.92 3.90
N ILE A 227 0.28 -0.24 4.46
CA ILE A 227 0.99 -1.50 4.27
C ILE A 227 0.05 -2.61 3.85
N TYR A 228 0.39 -3.28 2.75
CA TYR A 228 -0.14 -4.57 2.34
C TYR A 228 0.63 -5.67 3.05
N LYS A 229 -0.08 -6.71 3.45
CA LYS A 229 0.47 -7.94 4.02
C LYS A 229 -0.16 -9.14 3.34
N ASP A 230 0.68 -10.02 2.80
CA ASP A 230 0.20 -11.32 2.34
C ASP A 230 -0.16 -12.17 3.56
N TRP A 231 -1.45 -12.32 3.82
CA TRP A 231 -1.90 -13.23 4.87
C TRP A 231 -1.42 -14.64 4.54
N ASN A 232 -0.66 -15.19 5.42
CA ASN A 232 -0.05 -16.49 5.29
C ASN A 232 -1.11 -17.60 5.22
N ARG A 233 -1.37 -18.09 4.03
CA ARG A 233 -2.29 -19.20 3.74
C ARG A 233 -1.65 -20.22 2.83
#